data_a46b2e6404568cff6e4029333b6c2b12
#
_entry.id   a46b2e6404568cff6e4029333b6c2b12
#
_cell.length_a   1.000
_cell.length_b   1.000
_cell.length_c   1.000
_cell.angle_alpha   90.00
_cell.angle_beta   90.00
_cell.angle_gamma   90.00
#
_symmetry.space_group_name_H-M   'P 1'
#
loop_
_entity.id
_entity.type
_entity.pdbx_description
1 polymer ?
#
loop_
_entity_poly.entity_id
_entity_poly.type
_entity_poly.pdbx_seq_one_letter_code
_entity_poly.pdbx_strand_id
1 'polypeptide(L)'
;LTGLLPTPDEVDAFVKDRSLDAYGRLVDRLLASPRYGEHQARLWLDVVRYSDSNGFDWDEFRKQAWRYRDYVIRAFNHDKPFDRFIREQLAGDELLDGPPRTPEEQDQLIATTYLRLGPHDNAAPLFNEQDRSRAELMADLVETTGSAFLGLTLSCCRCHDHKYDPLSQ
;
A
#
# COMPACT_ATOMS: atom_id res chain seq x y z
N LEU A 1 5.91 16.19 -5.41
CA LEU A 1 4.70 15.49 -5.87
C LEU A 1 5.01 14.28 -6.74
N THR A 2 5.88 14.41 -7.75
CA THR A 2 6.22 13.32 -8.70
C THR A 2 7.49 12.54 -8.34
N GLY A 3 8.27 12.99 -7.35
CA GLY A 3 9.55 12.41 -6.99
C GLY A 3 10.67 12.59 -8.04
N LEU A 4 10.43 13.38 -9.08
CA LEU A 4 11.37 13.63 -10.17
C LEU A 4 11.87 15.08 -10.16
N LEU A 5 13.09 15.28 -10.62
CA LEU A 5 13.60 16.64 -10.86
C LEU A 5 12.92 17.24 -12.09
N PRO A 6 12.66 18.56 -12.08
CA PRO A 6 12.12 19.26 -13.24
C PRO A 6 13.17 19.29 -14.37
N THR A 7 12.71 19.31 -15.61
CA THR A 7 13.56 19.59 -16.76
C THR A 7 13.96 21.08 -16.81
N PRO A 8 15.06 21.46 -17.46
CA PRO A 8 15.42 22.86 -17.64
C PRO A 8 14.29 23.68 -18.27
N ASP A 9 13.59 23.15 -19.27
CA ASP A 9 12.48 23.82 -19.94
C ASP A 9 11.29 24.06 -18.98
N GLU A 10 10.99 23.12 -18.08
CA GLU A 10 9.94 23.29 -17.05
C GLU A 10 10.31 24.39 -16.04
N VAL A 11 11.59 24.45 -15.64
CA VAL A 11 12.08 25.50 -14.76
C VAL A 11 11.96 26.86 -15.45
N ASP A 12 12.43 26.98 -16.69
CA ASP A 12 12.34 28.18 -17.48
C ASP A 12 10.90 28.65 -17.69
N ALA A 13 10.00 27.73 -18.00
CA ALA A 13 8.56 28.04 -18.16
C ALA A 13 7.97 28.61 -16.89
N PHE A 14 8.26 28.01 -15.73
CA PHE A 14 7.76 28.48 -14.43
C PHE A 14 8.35 29.85 -14.06
N VAL A 15 9.65 30.07 -14.23
CA VAL A 15 10.32 31.34 -13.90
C VAL A 15 9.81 32.50 -14.79
N LYS A 16 9.45 32.20 -16.05
CA LYS A 16 8.91 33.19 -17.00
C LYS A 16 7.41 33.50 -16.78
N ASP A 17 6.69 32.61 -16.09
CA ASP A 17 5.26 32.81 -15.82
C ASP A 17 5.05 33.87 -14.74
N ARG A 18 4.46 35.03 -15.15
CA ARG A 18 4.17 36.17 -14.28
C ARG A 18 2.72 36.23 -13.80
N SER A 19 1.94 35.19 -14.05
CA SER A 19 0.55 35.17 -13.58
C SER A 19 0.46 34.96 -12.07
N LEU A 20 -0.61 35.48 -11.45
CA LEU A 20 -0.82 35.40 -10.00
C LEU A 20 -1.02 33.94 -9.51
N ASP A 21 -1.46 33.06 -10.38
CA ASP A 21 -1.74 31.67 -10.08
C ASP A 21 -0.70 30.67 -10.64
N ALA A 22 0.48 31.15 -11.06
CA ALA A 22 1.55 30.34 -11.64
C ALA A 22 1.87 29.10 -10.79
N TYR A 23 1.93 29.26 -9.46
CA TYR A 23 2.20 28.14 -8.54
C TYR A 23 1.04 27.13 -8.48
N GLY A 24 -0.21 27.62 -8.44
CA GLY A 24 -1.40 26.76 -8.47
C GLY A 24 -1.42 25.87 -9.72
N ARG A 25 -1.22 26.48 -10.91
CA ARG A 25 -1.14 25.73 -12.18
C ARG A 25 0.01 24.73 -12.22
N LEU A 26 1.15 25.04 -11.62
CA LEU A 26 2.25 24.11 -11.49
C LEU A 26 1.82 22.88 -10.65
N VAL A 27 1.19 23.12 -9.50
CA VAL A 27 0.70 22.05 -8.62
C VAL A 27 -0.33 21.19 -9.36
N ASP A 28 -1.33 21.81 -10.00
CA ASP A 28 -2.37 21.08 -10.75
C ASP A 28 -1.77 20.22 -11.87
N ARG A 29 -0.79 20.76 -12.61
CA ARG A 29 -0.08 20.01 -13.64
C ARG A 29 0.66 18.78 -13.07
N LEU A 30 1.32 18.94 -11.93
CA LEU A 30 2.05 17.83 -11.29
C LEU A 30 1.10 16.78 -10.70
N LEU A 31 -0.04 17.20 -10.13
CA LEU A 31 -1.07 16.28 -9.64
C LEU A 31 -1.74 15.49 -10.78
N ALA A 32 -1.93 16.13 -11.94
CA ALA A 32 -2.46 15.46 -13.14
C ALA A 32 -1.44 14.51 -13.84
N SER A 33 -0.19 14.52 -13.41
CA SER A 33 0.84 13.65 -13.97
C SER A 33 0.68 12.20 -13.45
N PRO A 34 0.76 11.16 -14.32
CA PRO A 34 0.76 9.77 -13.87
C PRO A 34 1.91 9.44 -12.91
N ARG A 35 3.00 10.24 -12.93
CA ARG A 35 4.13 10.11 -12.00
C ARG A 35 3.76 10.44 -10.56
N TYR A 36 2.68 11.21 -10.34
CA TYR A 36 2.16 11.45 -9.00
C TYR A 36 1.75 10.13 -8.32
N GLY A 37 0.92 9.32 -8.98
CA GLY A 37 0.48 8.04 -8.44
C GLY A 37 1.65 7.07 -8.25
N GLU A 38 2.61 7.01 -9.18
CA GLU A 38 3.81 6.18 -9.03
C GLU A 38 4.62 6.57 -7.78
N HIS A 39 4.79 7.87 -7.55
CA HIS A 39 5.53 8.36 -6.39
C HIS A 39 4.79 8.10 -5.07
N GLN A 40 3.49 8.39 -5.01
CA GLN A 40 2.68 8.13 -3.81
C GLN A 40 2.56 6.64 -3.52
N ALA A 41 2.37 5.82 -4.57
CA ALA A 41 2.32 4.37 -4.43
C ALA A 41 3.61 3.81 -3.81
N ARG A 42 4.79 4.31 -4.18
CA ARG A 42 6.04 3.87 -3.58
C ARG A 42 6.05 4.06 -2.06
N LEU A 43 5.59 5.22 -1.59
CA LEU A 43 5.51 5.50 -0.15
C LEU A 43 4.51 4.58 0.56
N TRP A 44 3.37 4.34 -0.08
CA TRP A 44 2.36 3.40 0.46
C TRP A 44 2.87 1.96 0.48
N LEU A 45 3.53 1.51 -0.57
CA LEU A 45 4.07 0.15 -0.69
C LEU A 45 5.12 -0.15 0.39
N ASP A 46 5.93 0.85 0.77
CA ASP A 46 6.87 0.74 1.90
C ASP A 46 6.11 0.53 3.23
N VAL A 47 5.06 1.31 3.48
CA VAL A 47 4.25 1.19 4.70
C VAL A 47 3.60 -0.18 4.83
N VAL A 48 3.10 -0.74 3.73
CA VAL A 48 2.38 -2.02 3.73
C VAL A 48 3.27 -3.23 3.45
N ARG A 49 4.59 -3.06 3.48
CA ARG A 49 5.59 -4.14 3.33
C ARG A 49 5.48 -4.89 2.00
N TYR A 50 5.13 -4.19 0.91
CA TYR A 50 5.06 -4.81 -0.41
C TYR A 50 6.40 -5.42 -0.79
N SER A 51 6.36 -6.66 -1.30
CA SER A 51 7.51 -7.33 -1.88
C SER A 51 7.08 -8.19 -3.07
N ASP A 52 7.98 -8.31 -4.05
CA ASP A 52 7.80 -9.21 -5.19
C ASP A 52 8.13 -10.68 -4.87
N SER A 53 8.58 -10.95 -3.63
CA SER A 53 8.91 -12.29 -3.14
C SER A 53 8.37 -12.55 -1.74
N ASN A 54 8.39 -13.81 -1.30
CA ASN A 54 7.88 -14.23 0.01
C ASN A 54 8.83 -13.92 1.18
N GLY A 55 10.12 -13.71 0.90
CA GLY A 55 11.16 -13.63 1.93
C GLY A 55 11.48 -14.99 2.55
N PHE A 56 12.23 -14.99 3.67
CA PHE A 56 12.76 -16.16 4.34
C PHE A 56 13.77 -17.00 3.51
N ASP A 57 14.24 -18.11 4.08
CA ASP A 57 15.28 -18.96 3.49
C ASP A 57 14.86 -19.59 2.16
N TRP A 58 13.58 -19.89 2.01
CA TRP A 58 13.00 -20.42 0.77
C TRP A 58 12.16 -19.34 0.09
N ASP A 59 12.85 -18.36 -0.44
CA ASP A 59 12.26 -17.17 -1.04
C ASP A 59 11.69 -17.47 -2.44
N GLU A 60 10.37 -17.47 -2.57
CA GLU A 60 9.68 -17.64 -3.84
C GLU A 60 9.14 -16.32 -4.39
N PHE A 61 9.29 -16.15 -5.70
CA PHE A 61 8.79 -14.98 -6.42
C PHE A 61 7.26 -14.97 -6.51
N ARG A 62 6.64 -13.85 -6.13
CA ARG A 62 5.19 -13.61 -6.18
C ARG A 62 4.77 -13.09 -7.55
N LYS A 63 4.52 -13.98 -8.50
CA LYS A 63 4.24 -13.68 -9.91
C LYS A 63 3.11 -12.66 -10.15
N GLN A 64 2.20 -12.46 -9.20
CA GLN A 64 1.02 -11.59 -9.34
C GLN A 64 1.07 -10.37 -8.42
N ALA A 65 2.13 -10.15 -7.62
CA ALA A 65 2.23 -9.05 -6.67
C ALA A 65 2.10 -7.67 -7.36
N TRP A 66 2.65 -7.54 -8.57
CA TRP A 66 2.58 -6.32 -9.36
C TRP A 66 1.14 -5.78 -9.56
N ARG A 67 0.12 -6.64 -9.52
CA ARG A 67 -1.29 -6.21 -9.65
C ARG A 67 -1.71 -5.28 -8.52
N TYR A 68 -1.29 -5.60 -7.30
CA TYR A 68 -1.55 -4.73 -6.15
C TYR A 68 -0.81 -3.39 -6.26
N ARG A 69 0.46 -3.40 -6.65
CA ARG A 69 1.22 -2.17 -6.92
C ARG A 69 0.49 -1.29 -7.94
N ASP A 70 0.07 -1.86 -9.05
CA ASP A 70 -0.61 -1.13 -10.11
C ASP A 70 -2.00 -0.64 -9.69
N TYR A 71 -2.72 -1.40 -8.84
CA TYR A 71 -3.95 -0.94 -8.17
C TYR A 71 -3.68 0.31 -7.33
N VAL A 72 -2.64 0.31 -6.50
CA VAL A 72 -2.28 1.45 -5.65
C VAL A 72 -1.94 2.68 -6.50
N ILE A 73 -1.16 2.52 -7.57
CA ILE A 73 -0.83 3.61 -8.52
C ILE A 73 -2.12 4.20 -9.12
N ARG A 74 -3.04 3.36 -9.59
CA ARG A 74 -4.33 3.82 -10.13
C ARG A 74 -5.17 4.52 -9.08
N ALA A 75 -5.22 4.00 -7.86
CA ALA A 75 -5.98 4.60 -6.76
C ALA A 75 -5.54 6.05 -6.49
N PHE A 76 -4.23 6.30 -6.42
CA PHE A 76 -3.70 7.65 -6.23
C PHE A 76 -3.92 8.55 -7.45
N ASN A 77 -3.73 8.04 -8.67
CA ASN A 77 -3.93 8.84 -9.89
C ASN A 77 -5.41 9.21 -10.15
N HIS A 78 -6.35 8.42 -9.62
CA HIS A 78 -7.79 8.70 -9.74
C HIS A 78 -8.38 9.36 -8.48
N ASP A 79 -7.52 9.82 -7.57
CA ASP A 79 -7.93 10.45 -6.31
C ASP A 79 -9.02 9.62 -5.58
N LYS A 80 -8.78 8.29 -5.47
CA LYS A 80 -9.73 7.37 -4.82
C LYS A 80 -9.98 7.83 -3.39
N PRO A 81 -11.25 7.99 -2.94
CA PRO A 81 -11.56 8.34 -1.57
C PRO A 81 -10.88 7.40 -0.58
N PHE A 82 -10.23 7.95 0.45
CA PHE A 82 -9.38 7.18 1.36
C PHE A 82 -10.17 6.12 2.15
N ASP A 83 -11.42 6.42 2.53
CA ASP A 83 -12.31 5.45 3.18
C ASP A 83 -12.63 4.26 2.27
N ARG A 84 -12.82 4.50 0.97
CA ARG A 84 -12.98 3.44 -0.02
C ARG A 84 -11.70 2.63 -0.21
N PHE A 85 -10.55 3.32 -0.29
CA PHE A 85 -9.25 2.68 -0.40
C PHE A 85 -8.96 1.74 0.77
N ILE A 86 -9.30 2.13 2.01
CA ILE A 86 -9.17 1.27 3.20
C ILE A 86 -10.10 0.05 3.10
N ARG A 87 -11.39 0.28 2.82
CA ARG A 87 -12.40 -0.80 2.76
C ARG A 87 -12.05 -1.85 1.72
N GLU A 88 -11.59 -1.42 0.54
CA GLU A 88 -11.19 -2.34 -0.53
C GLU A 88 -9.99 -3.20 -0.11
N GLN A 89 -9.03 -2.68 0.64
CA GLN A 89 -7.87 -3.44 1.09
C GLN A 89 -8.19 -4.43 2.22
N LEU A 90 -9.10 -4.08 3.11
CA LEU A 90 -9.44 -4.92 4.25
C LEU A 90 -10.53 -5.96 3.95
N ALA A 91 -11.45 -5.65 3.03
CA ALA A 91 -12.63 -6.46 2.77
C ALA A 91 -13.14 -6.31 1.31
N GLY A 92 -12.25 -6.07 0.35
CA GLY A 92 -12.65 -5.84 -1.06
C GLY A 92 -13.35 -7.02 -1.71
N ASP A 93 -13.02 -8.24 -1.31
CA ASP A 93 -13.69 -9.47 -1.72
C ASP A 93 -15.11 -9.58 -1.16
N GLU A 94 -15.34 -9.13 0.07
CA GLU A 94 -16.66 -9.11 0.72
C GLU A 94 -17.60 -8.01 0.15
N LEU A 95 -17.06 -7.07 -0.61
CA LEU A 95 -17.84 -6.04 -1.30
C LEU A 95 -18.41 -6.51 -2.64
N LEU A 96 -18.11 -7.75 -3.05
CA LEU A 96 -18.50 -8.32 -4.35
C LEU A 96 -19.62 -9.35 -4.19
N ASP A 97 -20.65 -9.25 -5.03
CA ASP A 97 -21.73 -10.23 -5.12
C ASP A 97 -21.37 -11.43 -6.06
N GLY A 98 -20.08 -11.84 -6.04
CA GLY A 98 -19.59 -12.95 -6.87
C GLY A 98 -18.30 -12.61 -7.64
N PRO A 99 -17.94 -13.36 -8.67
CA PRO A 99 -16.73 -13.09 -9.45
C PRO A 99 -16.74 -11.69 -10.07
N PRO A 100 -15.60 -10.96 -10.05
CA PRO A 100 -15.51 -9.61 -10.58
C PRO A 100 -15.83 -9.58 -12.09
N ARG A 101 -16.66 -8.63 -12.52
CA ARG A 101 -17.16 -8.46 -13.90
C ARG A 101 -16.65 -7.18 -14.55
N THR A 102 -16.24 -6.20 -13.75
CA THR A 102 -15.72 -4.91 -14.21
C THR A 102 -14.28 -4.69 -13.75
N PRO A 103 -13.53 -3.78 -14.39
CA PRO A 103 -12.18 -3.41 -13.91
C PRO A 103 -12.19 -2.90 -12.48
N GLU A 104 -13.21 -2.17 -12.06
CA GLU A 104 -13.37 -1.65 -10.70
C GLU A 104 -13.58 -2.79 -9.68
N GLU A 105 -14.41 -3.78 -10.01
CA GLU A 105 -14.59 -4.98 -9.19
C GLU A 105 -13.32 -5.83 -9.13
N GLN A 106 -12.56 -5.90 -10.23
CA GLN A 106 -11.23 -6.54 -10.22
C GLN A 106 -10.26 -5.80 -9.31
N ASP A 107 -10.27 -4.47 -9.32
CA ASP A 107 -9.45 -3.66 -8.43
C ASP A 107 -9.83 -3.88 -6.96
N GLN A 108 -11.11 -4.01 -6.63
CA GLN A 108 -11.58 -4.35 -5.28
C GLN A 108 -11.01 -5.70 -4.81
N LEU A 109 -11.08 -6.73 -5.66
CA LEU A 109 -10.51 -8.04 -5.33
C LEU A 109 -8.99 -7.99 -5.22
N ILE A 110 -8.30 -7.27 -6.12
CA ILE A 110 -6.85 -7.10 -6.09
C ILE A 110 -6.41 -6.38 -4.81
N ALA A 111 -7.19 -5.41 -4.33
CA ALA A 111 -6.89 -4.66 -3.12
C ALA A 111 -6.72 -5.55 -1.89
N THR A 112 -7.49 -6.65 -1.76
CA THR A 112 -7.36 -7.61 -0.65
C THR A 112 -6.03 -8.35 -0.62
N THR A 113 -5.20 -8.23 -1.67
CA THR A 113 -3.80 -8.70 -1.65
C THR A 113 -3.01 -8.08 -0.50
N TYR A 114 -3.42 -6.89 -0.01
CA TYR A 114 -2.90 -6.27 1.20
C TYR A 114 -2.75 -7.26 2.37
N LEU A 115 -3.73 -8.14 2.57
CA LEU A 115 -3.73 -9.16 3.64
C LEU A 115 -2.65 -10.23 3.46
N ARG A 116 -1.94 -10.25 2.34
CA ARG A 116 -0.92 -11.24 1.98
C ARG A 116 0.44 -10.63 1.63
N LEU A 117 0.65 -9.34 1.89
CA LEU A 117 1.89 -8.64 1.52
C LEU A 117 3.07 -8.97 2.44
N GLY A 118 2.81 -9.31 3.70
CA GLY A 118 3.84 -9.65 4.67
C GLY A 118 4.69 -10.86 4.25
N PRO A 119 5.81 -11.11 4.93
CA PRO A 119 6.66 -12.26 4.67
C PRO A 119 5.89 -13.57 4.88
N HIS A 120 6.24 -14.60 4.12
CA HIS A 120 5.62 -15.92 4.21
C HIS A 120 6.69 -17.02 4.19
N ASP A 121 6.67 -17.86 5.23
CA ASP A 121 7.59 -18.97 5.36
C ASP A 121 7.08 -20.20 4.57
N ASN A 122 7.63 -20.41 3.37
CA ASN A 122 7.30 -21.56 2.54
C ASN A 122 7.84 -22.88 3.12
N ALA A 123 8.84 -22.83 4.00
CA ALA A 123 9.45 -24.01 4.60
C ALA A 123 8.74 -24.48 5.89
N ALA A 124 7.87 -23.67 6.49
CA ALA A 124 7.17 -24.01 7.73
C ALA A 124 6.50 -25.40 7.73
N PRO A 125 5.85 -25.88 6.65
CA PRO A 125 5.27 -27.22 6.60
C PRO A 125 6.30 -28.34 6.71
N LEU A 126 7.53 -28.15 6.22
CA LEU A 126 8.59 -29.14 6.25
C LEU A 126 9.15 -29.34 7.66
N PHE A 127 9.08 -28.31 8.49
CA PHE A 127 9.58 -28.30 9.86
C PHE A 127 8.47 -28.45 10.91
N ASN A 128 7.23 -28.68 10.47
CA ASN A 128 6.07 -28.82 11.35
C ASN A 128 5.78 -27.54 12.17
N GLU A 129 6.01 -26.37 11.56
CA GLU A 129 5.92 -25.03 12.18
C GLU A 129 4.76 -24.18 11.63
N GLN A 130 3.72 -24.80 11.06
CA GLN A 130 2.60 -24.07 10.44
C GLN A 130 1.87 -23.16 11.42
N ASP A 131 1.68 -23.62 12.67
CA ASP A 131 0.99 -22.83 13.71
C ASP A 131 1.81 -21.60 14.10
N ARG A 132 3.14 -21.73 14.21
CA ARG A 132 4.05 -20.61 14.44
C ARG A 132 3.98 -19.61 13.28
N SER A 133 4.11 -20.09 12.06
CA SER A 133 4.06 -19.25 10.86
C SER A 133 2.72 -18.51 10.73
N ARG A 134 1.61 -19.18 11.06
CA ARG A 134 0.29 -18.56 11.11
C ARG A 134 0.19 -17.47 12.18
N ALA A 135 0.70 -17.72 13.37
CA ALA A 135 0.70 -16.74 14.46
C ALA A 135 1.54 -15.49 14.11
N GLU A 136 2.70 -15.69 13.47
CA GLU A 136 3.56 -14.63 12.98
C GLU A 136 2.86 -13.78 11.90
N LEU A 137 2.19 -14.42 10.94
CA LEU A 137 1.41 -13.74 9.91
C LEU A 137 0.28 -12.89 10.51
N MET A 138 -0.45 -13.41 11.51
CA MET A 138 -1.52 -12.66 12.19
C MET A 138 -0.96 -11.47 12.96
N ALA A 139 0.13 -11.64 13.69
CA ALA A 139 0.78 -10.56 14.43
C ALA A 139 1.25 -9.45 13.46
N ASP A 140 1.91 -9.82 12.38
CA ASP A 140 2.38 -8.91 11.34
C ASP A 140 1.23 -8.15 10.66
N LEU A 141 0.11 -8.81 10.38
CA LEU A 141 -1.07 -8.19 9.81
C LEU A 141 -1.72 -7.16 10.76
N VAL A 142 -1.84 -7.49 12.05
CA VAL A 142 -2.37 -6.58 13.09
C VAL A 142 -1.45 -5.36 13.23
N GLU A 143 -0.15 -5.58 13.34
CA GLU A 143 0.85 -4.52 13.46
C GLU A 143 0.80 -3.56 12.28
N THR A 144 0.82 -4.10 11.06
CA THR A 144 0.81 -3.27 9.85
C THR A 144 -0.50 -2.53 9.68
N THR A 145 -1.65 -3.19 9.95
CA THR A 145 -2.97 -2.54 9.85
C THR A 145 -3.07 -1.40 10.86
N GLY A 146 -2.61 -1.62 12.11
CA GLY A 146 -2.58 -0.60 13.14
C GLY A 146 -1.70 0.59 12.75
N SER A 147 -0.50 0.35 12.24
CA SER A 147 0.40 1.44 11.84
C SER A 147 -0.07 2.16 10.57
N ALA A 148 -0.51 1.42 9.54
CA ALA A 148 -0.88 1.98 8.25
C ALA A 148 -2.16 2.83 8.28
N PHE A 149 -3.18 2.38 9.04
CA PHE A 149 -4.51 2.99 9.03
C PHE A 149 -4.85 3.79 10.29
N LEU A 150 -4.26 3.44 11.43
CA LEU A 150 -4.57 4.07 12.73
C LEU A 150 -3.41 4.88 13.29
N GLY A 151 -2.20 4.75 12.73
CA GLY A 151 -0.99 5.39 13.27
C GLY A 151 -0.57 4.84 14.64
N LEU A 152 -0.99 3.60 14.98
CA LEU A 152 -0.72 2.94 16.25
C LEU A 152 0.43 1.94 16.14
N THR A 153 1.34 1.93 17.09
CA THR A 153 2.45 0.98 17.15
C THR A 153 2.03 -0.29 17.90
N LEU A 154 1.23 -1.15 17.24
CA LEU A 154 0.69 -2.37 17.84
C LEU A 154 1.74 -3.48 18.04
N SER A 155 2.92 -3.38 17.45
CA SER A 155 4.01 -4.35 17.63
C SER A 155 4.40 -4.58 19.10
N CYS A 156 4.33 -3.53 19.93
CA CYS A 156 4.59 -3.63 21.38
C CYS A 156 3.61 -4.61 22.07
N CYS A 157 2.35 -4.63 21.62
CA CYS A 157 1.30 -5.43 22.23
C CYS A 157 1.46 -6.94 21.98
N ARG A 158 2.38 -7.36 21.12
CA ARG A 158 2.73 -8.77 20.94
C ARG A 158 3.33 -9.40 22.21
N CYS A 159 4.00 -8.60 23.06
CA CYS A 159 4.74 -9.11 24.22
C CYS A 159 4.26 -8.55 25.56
N HIS A 160 3.67 -7.34 25.58
CA HIS A 160 3.22 -6.67 26.79
C HIS A 160 2.21 -5.56 26.41
N ASP A 161 1.47 -5.03 27.41
CA ASP A 161 0.58 -3.91 27.22
C ASP A 161 1.34 -2.69 26.64
N HIS A 162 0.68 -1.93 25.77
CA HIS A 162 1.29 -0.73 25.18
C HIS A 162 1.65 0.27 26.28
N LYS A 163 2.83 0.89 26.19
CA LYS A 163 3.36 1.74 27.24
C LYS A 163 2.54 3.02 27.47
N TYR A 164 1.96 3.58 26.43
CA TYR A 164 1.32 4.89 26.45
C TYR A 164 -0.16 4.86 26.10
N ASP A 165 -0.57 3.97 25.23
CA ASP A 165 -1.95 3.85 24.76
C ASP A 165 -2.70 2.76 25.52
N PRO A 166 -4.03 2.86 25.69
CA PRO A 166 -4.85 1.88 26.42
C PRO A 166 -5.08 0.59 25.58
N LEU A 167 -3.99 -0.01 25.12
CA LEU A 167 -3.96 -1.22 24.32
C LEU A 167 -3.30 -2.35 25.12
N SER A 168 -4.02 -3.42 25.35
CA SER A 168 -3.51 -4.63 26.03
C SER A 168 -2.76 -5.55 25.05
N GLN A 169 -1.96 -6.46 25.64
CA GLN A 169 -1.36 -7.59 24.97
C GLN A 169 -2.41 -8.48 24.31
#